data_e416a5f9875ca80b9436d2ac7078147d
#
_entry.id   e416a5f9875ca80b9436d2ac7078147d
#
_cell.length_a   1.000
_cell.length_b   1.000
_cell.length_c   1.000
_cell.angle_alpha   90.00
_cell.angle_beta   90.00
_cell.angle_gamma   90.00
#
_symmetry.space_group_name_H-M   'P 1'
#
loop_
_entity.id
_entity.type
_entity.pdbx_description
1 polymer ?
#
loop_
_entity_poly.entity_id
_entity_poly.type
_entity_poly.pdbx_seq_one_letter_code
_entity_poly.pdbx_strand_id
1 'polypeptide(L)'
;MLCGMLLFFSYGLRFQAQENGAPRTYDVRGTVINSTTHEPIARALVTIAGQESSSSQLTDNEGRFEFPNVRAGGCTLQARRPGFFGSNFSRDLSLPVEVGPDIHEHTLALTPAGTITGQITLPASDPGGNIRVQLMRRNLQEGLALWQPVAMKMTNSEGAFRFGGLQPGEYKLTTDSTIDPDVPSARVSVRWGFPPASYPEEGDSNASGALKINPGQQVNVQMALTRTPFYPVTISIAGKVTPGFSAQIFDGMSRAYAATLFLRAQQQGLYAWLPAGNYTAIIQSFSPNMPPGYASEPLTVRDAPVHADGPVILPVHPISVSIRKEFTSPVNNSGAQIVRIENGRQVIEPPADVNLVLISATDGNNTGGNLRHEPGGDDSSWQLENVLPGKYWVQPYANQGYVASITAGGTDLARDPLVIGPGGASAPIDIVLRNDTATLSVRLKTTGSASEAGEDQPHGYLYLLPQFDSSFVMQRVMISAQISYLPNIPPGTYHAFALDREMDLEYRNPKALEAYTGKGQIITMEPNGTTNLQIDVVPAEAEQ
;
A
#
# COMPACT_ATOMS: atom_id res chain seq x y z
N MET A 1 -74.11 56.68 4.22
CA MET A 1 -73.59 56.96 5.57
C MET A 1 -73.45 55.66 6.31
N LEU A 2 -72.22 55.14 6.39
CA LEU A 2 -71.77 54.25 7.46
C LEU A 2 -70.21 54.21 7.39
N CYS A 3 -69.64 54.74 8.50
CA CYS A 3 -68.22 54.88 8.70
C CYS A 3 -67.68 53.54 9.20
N GLY A 4 -66.75 52.90 8.47
CA GLY A 4 -66.06 51.68 8.89
C GLY A 4 -64.67 52.00 9.35
N MET A 5 -64.43 51.81 10.62
CA MET A 5 -63.18 52.08 11.34
C MET A 5 -62.22 50.87 11.17
N LEU A 6 -61.10 51.03 10.42
CA LEU A 6 -60.04 50.06 10.26
C LEU A 6 -59.03 50.17 11.45
N LEU A 7 -58.99 49.14 12.28
CA LEU A 7 -58.00 48.97 13.35
C LEU A 7 -56.75 48.31 12.73
N PHE A 8 -55.62 49.05 12.67
CA PHE A 8 -54.31 48.52 12.39
C PHE A 8 -53.69 47.87 13.66
N PHE A 9 -53.56 46.54 13.64
CA PHE A 9 -52.72 45.82 14.59
C PHE A 9 -51.26 45.83 14.08
N SER A 10 -50.39 46.65 14.71
CA SER A 10 -48.97 46.62 14.50
C SER A 10 -48.34 45.48 15.34
N TYR A 11 -47.97 44.37 14.65
CA TYR A 11 -47.09 43.34 15.23
C TYR A 11 -45.68 43.91 15.31
N GLY A 12 -45.25 44.28 16.50
CA GLY A 12 -43.85 44.58 16.78
C GLY A 12 -43.00 43.31 16.78
N LEU A 13 -42.27 43.06 15.71
CA LEU A 13 -41.17 42.09 15.68
C LEU A 13 -40.07 42.58 16.61
N ARG A 14 -39.99 41.99 17.81
CA ARG A 14 -38.79 42.11 18.67
C ARG A 14 -37.66 41.30 18.03
N PHE A 15 -36.74 41.98 17.37
CA PHE A 15 -35.41 41.43 17.11
C PHE A 15 -34.73 41.25 18.47
N GLN A 16 -34.62 40.01 18.95
CA GLN A 16 -33.64 39.69 19.98
C GLN A 16 -32.26 39.82 19.31
N ALA A 17 -31.55 40.87 19.68
CA ALA A 17 -30.11 40.96 19.40
C ALA A 17 -29.45 39.78 20.13
N GLN A 18 -28.97 38.80 19.38
CA GLN A 18 -28.11 37.77 19.89
C GLN A 18 -26.81 38.50 20.29
N GLU A 19 -26.59 38.64 21.59
CA GLU A 19 -25.30 39.09 22.13
C GLU A 19 -24.25 38.09 21.64
N ASN A 20 -23.56 38.44 20.59
CA ASN A 20 -22.29 37.80 20.22
C ASN A 20 -21.28 38.21 21.32
N GLY A 21 -21.29 37.46 22.41
CA GLY A 21 -20.21 37.54 23.40
C GLY A 21 -18.87 37.32 22.67
N ALA A 22 -17.86 38.12 22.99
CA ALA A 22 -16.52 37.93 22.44
C ALA A 22 -16.13 36.43 22.57
N PRO A 23 -15.57 35.82 21.54
CA PRO A 23 -15.23 34.41 21.59
C PRO A 23 -14.26 34.17 22.75
N ARG A 24 -14.57 33.17 23.58
CA ARG A 24 -13.70 32.79 24.70
C ARG A 24 -12.40 32.25 24.12
N THR A 25 -11.28 32.69 24.67
CA THR A 25 -9.96 32.24 24.29
C THR A 25 -9.22 31.63 25.48
N TYR A 26 -8.36 30.68 25.22
CA TYR A 26 -7.56 29.96 26.21
C TYR A 26 -6.13 29.75 25.68
N ASP A 27 -5.19 29.53 26.60
CA ASP A 27 -3.82 29.22 26.23
C ASP A 27 -3.68 27.71 26.01
N VAL A 28 -3.00 27.33 24.93
CA VAL A 28 -2.67 25.93 24.61
C VAL A 28 -1.17 25.74 24.75
N ARG A 29 -0.76 24.84 25.64
CA ARG A 29 0.65 24.59 25.99
C ARG A 29 0.99 23.13 25.82
N GLY A 30 2.29 22.85 25.65
CA GLY A 30 2.76 21.47 25.61
C GLY A 30 4.24 21.33 25.34
N THR A 31 4.65 20.08 25.16
CA THR A 31 6.04 19.71 24.93
C THR A 31 6.12 18.72 23.77
N VAL A 32 7.11 18.92 22.88
CA VAL A 32 7.47 17.95 21.84
C VAL A 32 8.62 17.09 22.34
N ILE A 33 8.45 15.79 22.31
CA ILE A 33 9.43 14.82 22.80
C ILE A 33 9.81 13.78 21.73
N ASN A 34 10.97 13.17 21.91
CA ASN A 34 11.38 11.98 21.17
C ASN A 34 10.62 10.76 21.71
N SER A 35 9.88 10.04 20.88
CA SER A 35 9.06 8.90 21.28
C SER A 35 9.88 7.73 21.86
N THR A 36 11.18 7.66 21.57
CA THR A 36 12.06 6.56 22.01
C THR A 36 12.84 6.91 23.27
N THR A 37 13.43 8.11 23.33
CA THR A 37 14.28 8.53 24.46
C THR A 37 13.52 9.37 25.49
N HIS A 38 12.32 9.87 25.16
CA HIS A 38 11.51 10.81 25.93
C HIS A 38 12.21 12.16 26.19
N GLU A 39 13.31 12.41 25.51
CA GLU A 39 14.01 13.69 25.59
C GLU A 39 13.24 14.76 24.81
N PRO A 40 13.27 16.04 25.29
CA PRO A 40 12.60 17.13 24.60
C PRO A 40 13.26 17.44 23.23
N ILE A 41 12.44 17.83 22.27
CA ILE A 41 12.89 18.17 20.90
C ILE A 41 12.84 19.70 20.73
N ALA A 42 14.01 20.32 20.73
CA ALA A 42 14.15 21.74 20.41
C ALA A 42 13.92 22.02 18.91
N ARG A 43 13.38 23.22 18.62
CA ARG A 43 13.16 23.72 17.26
C ARG A 43 12.27 22.79 16.41
N ALA A 44 11.34 22.07 17.00
CA ALA A 44 10.26 21.42 16.29
C ALA A 44 9.22 22.49 15.90
N LEU A 45 8.75 22.47 14.68
CA LEU A 45 7.68 23.37 14.25
C LEU A 45 6.36 22.79 14.74
N VAL A 46 5.68 23.52 15.62
CA VAL A 46 4.34 23.21 16.07
C VAL A 46 3.37 24.19 15.43
N THR A 47 2.27 23.67 14.91
CA THR A 47 1.19 24.46 14.32
C THR A 47 -0.12 24.10 15.03
N ILE A 48 -0.88 25.09 15.43
CA ILE A 48 -2.27 24.92 15.86
C ILE A 48 -3.19 25.44 14.76
N ALA A 49 -4.12 24.60 14.33
CA ALA A 49 -5.10 24.92 13.29
C ALA A 49 -6.53 24.77 13.85
N GLY A 50 -7.26 25.87 13.89
CA GLY A 50 -8.69 25.93 14.22
C GLY A 50 -9.52 26.21 12.96
N GLN A 51 -10.84 26.39 13.14
CA GLN A 51 -11.78 26.61 12.02
C GLN A 51 -11.50 27.89 11.22
N GLU A 52 -10.98 28.96 11.87
CA GLU A 52 -10.82 30.27 11.23
C GLU A 52 -9.37 30.80 11.23
N SER A 53 -8.46 30.15 11.95
CA SER A 53 -7.07 30.63 12.09
C SER A 53 -6.10 29.48 12.31
N SER A 54 -4.86 29.70 11.86
CA SER A 54 -3.73 28.84 12.20
C SER A 54 -2.56 29.68 12.68
N SER A 55 -1.83 29.17 13.66
CA SER A 55 -0.61 29.78 14.17
C SER A 55 0.50 28.74 14.28
N SER A 56 1.74 29.14 14.10
CA SER A 56 2.89 28.25 14.13
C SER A 56 4.04 28.86 14.91
N GLN A 57 4.76 28.03 15.65
CA GLN A 57 5.98 28.41 16.36
C GLN A 57 6.97 27.27 16.44
N LEU A 58 8.22 27.59 16.76
CA LEU A 58 9.25 26.60 17.06
C LEU A 58 9.30 26.35 18.57
N THR A 59 9.48 25.08 18.96
CA THR A 59 9.75 24.74 20.36
C THR A 59 11.06 25.36 20.86
N ASP A 60 11.09 25.68 22.14
CA ASP A 60 12.30 26.12 22.85
C ASP A 60 13.32 24.97 23.07
N ASN A 61 14.37 25.22 23.86
CA ASN A 61 15.41 24.22 24.14
C ASN A 61 14.90 23.05 25.00
N GLU A 62 13.86 23.28 25.79
CA GLU A 62 13.16 22.30 26.60
C GLU A 62 12.00 21.64 25.86
N GLY A 63 11.90 21.84 24.54
CA GLY A 63 10.86 21.27 23.68
C GLY A 63 9.47 21.86 23.87
N ARG A 64 9.32 22.98 24.59
CA ARG A 64 8.04 23.56 24.96
C ARG A 64 7.49 24.46 23.86
N PHE A 65 6.17 24.53 23.80
CA PHE A 65 5.43 25.48 22.96
C PHE A 65 4.25 26.07 23.74
N GLU A 66 3.83 27.28 23.36
CA GLU A 66 2.68 27.97 23.95
C GLU A 66 1.98 28.83 22.91
N PHE A 67 0.70 28.60 22.70
CA PHE A 67 -0.18 29.42 21.86
C PHE A 67 -1.15 30.18 22.77
N PRO A 68 -0.94 31.48 23.00
CA PRO A 68 -1.84 32.29 23.80
C PRO A 68 -3.10 32.64 23.01
N ASN A 69 -4.22 32.83 23.74
CA ASN A 69 -5.47 33.35 23.20
C ASN A 69 -6.07 32.53 22.03
N VAL A 70 -5.98 31.21 22.08
CA VAL A 70 -6.63 30.32 21.10
C VAL A 70 -8.13 30.28 21.38
N ARG A 71 -8.95 30.39 20.33
CA ARG A 71 -10.40 30.34 20.42
C ARG A 71 -10.87 28.97 20.93
N ALA A 72 -11.87 28.98 21.85
CA ALA A 72 -12.50 27.74 22.34
C ALA A 72 -13.12 26.92 21.22
N GLY A 73 -13.00 25.60 21.31
CA GLY A 73 -13.53 24.62 20.37
C GLY A 73 -12.48 23.68 19.81
N GLY A 74 -12.88 22.84 18.86
CA GLY A 74 -12.02 21.85 18.23
C GLY A 74 -10.90 22.49 17.38
N CYS A 75 -9.66 22.12 17.70
CA CYS A 75 -8.44 22.50 16.98
C CYS A 75 -7.60 21.24 16.67
N THR A 76 -6.59 21.40 15.84
CA THR A 76 -5.61 20.36 15.58
C THR A 76 -4.21 20.90 15.85
N LEU A 77 -3.47 20.23 16.73
CA LEU A 77 -2.05 20.44 16.92
C LEU A 77 -1.27 19.58 15.94
N GLN A 78 -0.35 20.19 15.21
CA GLN A 78 0.57 19.48 14.32
C GLN A 78 2.00 19.76 14.76
N ALA A 79 2.84 18.72 14.79
CA ALA A 79 4.27 18.88 15.07
C ALA A 79 5.13 18.21 13.99
N ARG A 80 6.20 18.87 13.59
CA ARG A 80 7.17 18.30 12.65
C ARG A 80 8.60 18.73 12.97
N ARG A 81 9.53 17.84 12.71
CA ARG A 81 10.97 18.09 12.82
C ARG A 81 11.70 17.29 11.74
N PRO A 82 12.62 17.87 10.94
CA PRO A 82 13.48 17.11 10.04
C PRO A 82 14.23 16.01 10.79
N GLY A 83 14.21 14.78 10.27
CA GLY A 83 14.78 13.60 10.92
C GLY A 83 13.84 12.89 11.90
N PHE A 84 12.56 13.27 11.93
CA PHE A 84 11.52 12.63 12.74
C PHE A 84 10.25 12.42 11.92
N PHE A 85 9.40 11.53 12.39
CA PHE A 85 8.07 11.23 11.87
C PHE A 85 7.02 11.47 12.95
N GLY A 86 5.81 11.79 12.53
CA GLY A 86 4.63 11.80 13.38
C GLY A 86 4.06 10.40 13.62
N SER A 87 2.84 10.33 14.11
CA SER A 87 2.08 9.09 14.24
C SER A 87 1.89 8.42 12.87
N ASN A 88 1.84 7.09 12.84
CA ASN A 88 1.74 6.28 11.63
C ASN A 88 2.82 6.64 10.57
N PHE A 89 3.99 7.08 11.06
CA PHE A 89 5.13 7.48 10.22
C PHE A 89 4.80 8.55 9.17
N SER A 90 3.77 9.36 9.39
CA SER A 90 3.50 10.55 8.61
C SER A 90 4.61 11.60 8.80
N ARG A 91 4.72 12.56 7.89
CA ARG A 91 5.70 13.66 8.04
C ARG A 91 5.39 14.54 9.24
N ASP A 92 4.12 14.71 9.54
CA ASP A 92 3.62 15.58 10.57
C ASP A 92 2.82 14.74 11.59
N LEU A 93 3.10 14.92 12.87
CA LEU A 93 2.20 14.46 13.92
C LEU A 93 0.95 15.34 13.90
N SER A 94 -0.23 14.75 13.95
CA SER A 94 -1.50 15.47 14.01
C SER A 94 -2.32 14.96 15.19
N LEU A 95 -2.65 15.86 16.12
CA LEU A 95 -3.41 15.57 17.32
C LEU A 95 -4.63 16.49 17.39
N PRO A 96 -5.86 15.99 17.27
CA PRO A 96 -7.05 16.79 17.55
C PRO A 96 -7.12 17.10 19.03
N VAL A 97 -7.39 18.37 19.36
CA VAL A 97 -7.49 18.87 20.74
C VAL A 97 -8.75 19.74 20.89
N GLU A 98 -9.35 19.71 22.05
CA GLU A 98 -10.47 20.59 22.41
C GLU A 98 -9.94 21.72 23.29
N VAL A 99 -10.09 22.96 22.83
CA VAL A 99 -9.63 24.15 23.55
C VAL A 99 -10.73 24.66 24.47
N GLY A 100 -10.48 24.66 25.77
CA GLY A 100 -11.47 24.98 26.80
C GLY A 100 -10.85 25.55 28.07
N PRO A 101 -11.68 25.73 29.13
CA PRO A 101 -11.24 26.31 30.42
C PRO A 101 -10.22 25.44 31.16
N ASP A 102 -10.20 24.14 30.90
CA ASP A 102 -9.26 23.21 31.50
C ASP A 102 -7.94 23.25 30.73
N ILE A 103 -6.87 23.70 31.41
CA ILE A 103 -5.55 23.79 30.81
C ILE A 103 -4.90 22.41 30.88
N HIS A 104 -4.88 21.70 29.75
CA HIS A 104 -4.12 20.46 29.63
C HIS A 104 -2.78 20.73 28.93
N GLU A 105 -1.70 20.19 29.49
CA GLU A 105 -0.41 20.18 28.80
C GLU A 105 -0.40 19.03 27.77
N HIS A 106 -0.18 19.37 26.50
CA HIS A 106 -0.14 18.38 25.42
C HIS A 106 1.27 17.86 25.19
N THR A 107 1.43 16.54 25.15
CA THR A 107 2.68 15.91 24.77
C THR A 107 2.60 15.41 23.33
N LEU A 108 3.50 15.92 22.47
CA LEU A 108 3.61 15.54 21.06
C LEU A 108 4.88 14.70 20.87
N ALA A 109 4.71 13.38 20.68
CA ALA A 109 5.82 12.45 20.55
C ALA A 109 6.18 12.23 19.07
N LEU A 110 7.39 12.60 18.66
CA LEU A 110 7.92 12.38 17.32
C LEU A 110 8.89 11.21 17.31
N THR A 111 8.76 10.34 16.31
CA THR A 111 9.60 9.15 16.14
C THR A 111 10.85 9.47 15.33
N PRO A 112 12.07 9.24 15.86
CA PRO A 112 13.30 9.53 15.15
C PRO A 112 13.49 8.62 13.94
N ALA A 113 13.95 9.20 12.83
CA ALA A 113 14.20 8.51 11.58
C ALA A 113 15.48 7.67 11.64
N GLY A 114 15.44 6.48 11.05
CA GLY A 114 16.60 5.62 10.89
C GLY A 114 17.52 6.05 9.75
N THR A 115 18.70 5.47 9.72
CA THR A 115 19.70 5.69 8.65
C THR A 115 20.42 4.37 8.32
N ILE A 116 20.58 4.09 7.04
CA ILE A 116 21.47 3.05 6.52
C ILE A 116 22.65 3.75 5.83
N THR A 117 23.85 3.47 6.28
CA THR A 117 25.10 3.80 5.58
C THR A 117 25.73 2.52 5.09
N GLY A 118 26.44 2.57 4.00
CA GLY A 118 27.12 1.36 3.54
C GLY A 118 28.22 1.65 2.55
N GLN A 119 29.00 0.62 2.30
CA GLN A 119 30.09 0.63 1.34
C GLN A 119 30.05 -0.61 0.47
N ILE A 120 30.14 -0.42 -0.83
CA ILE A 120 30.34 -1.49 -1.82
C ILE A 120 31.84 -1.62 -2.06
N THR A 121 32.37 -2.82 -1.85
CA THR A 121 33.76 -3.16 -2.13
C THR A 121 33.83 -3.91 -3.45
N LEU A 122 34.66 -3.41 -4.36
CA LEU A 122 34.99 -4.04 -5.63
C LEU A 122 36.43 -4.60 -5.58
N PRO A 123 36.79 -5.50 -6.50
CA PRO A 123 38.19 -5.90 -6.66
C PRO A 123 39.14 -4.70 -6.83
N ALA A 124 40.35 -4.77 -6.34
CA ALA A 124 41.29 -3.66 -6.19
C ALA A 124 41.60 -2.87 -7.49
N SER A 125 41.30 -3.44 -8.64
CA SER A 125 41.48 -2.81 -9.95
C SER A 125 40.31 -1.95 -10.43
N ASP A 126 39.15 -2.03 -9.76
CA ASP A 126 37.92 -1.42 -10.23
C ASP A 126 37.54 -0.20 -9.38
N PRO A 127 37.15 0.92 -10.01
CA PRO A 127 36.66 2.09 -9.28
C PRO A 127 35.30 1.80 -8.63
N GLY A 128 35.17 2.06 -7.33
CA GLY A 128 33.95 1.79 -6.55
C GLY A 128 32.75 2.70 -6.87
N GLY A 129 32.91 3.63 -7.82
CA GLY A 129 31.89 4.62 -8.11
C GLY A 129 30.80 4.17 -9.08
N ASN A 130 29.64 4.86 -8.98
CA ASN A 130 28.49 4.69 -9.89
C ASN A 130 27.81 3.31 -9.86
N ILE A 131 27.89 2.59 -8.77
CA ILE A 131 27.03 1.42 -8.55
C ILE A 131 25.66 1.91 -8.06
N ARG A 132 24.61 1.52 -8.76
CA ARG A 132 23.24 1.83 -8.34
C ARG A 132 22.84 0.89 -7.21
N VAL A 133 22.46 1.49 -6.07
CA VAL A 133 21.93 0.78 -4.91
C VAL A 133 20.47 1.18 -4.74
N GLN A 134 19.60 0.18 -4.76
CA GLN A 134 18.17 0.35 -4.53
C GLN A 134 17.84 -0.14 -3.11
N LEU A 135 17.07 0.66 -2.40
CA LEU A 135 16.53 0.32 -1.09
C LEU A 135 15.10 -0.18 -1.25
N MET A 136 14.86 -1.40 -0.84
CA MET A 136 13.55 -2.02 -0.78
C MET A 136 13.06 -2.01 0.67
N ARG A 137 11.78 -1.71 0.89
CA ARG A 137 11.12 -1.82 2.19
C ARG A 137 10.06 -2.91 2.14
N ARG A 138 9.96 -3.71 3.20
CA ARG A 138 8.87 -4.64 3.39
C ARG A 138 7.65 -3.84 3.86
N ASN A 139 6.64 -3.77 3.02
CA ASN A 139 5.38 -3.10 3.32
C ASN A 139 4.27 -4.14 3.40
N LEU A 140 3.31 -3.90 4.30
CA LEU A 140 2.09 -4.69 4.38
C LEU A 140 1.00 -4.02 3.55
N GLN A 141 0.46 -4.76 2.60
CA GLN A 141 -0.67 -4.33 1.80
C GLN A 141 -1.72 -5.44 1.80
N GLU A 142 -2.91 -5.15 2.31
CA GLU A 142 -4.02 -6.12 2.40
C GLU A 142 -3.61 -7.46 3.01
N GLY A 143 -2.80 -7.41 4.07
CA GLY A 143 -2.31 -8.60 4.76
C GLY A 143 -1.20 -9.37 4.06
N LEU A 144 -0.66 -8.84 2.98
CA LEU A 144 0.48 -9.37 2.24
C LEU A 144 1.75 -8.57 2.53
N ALA A 145 2.83 -9.24 2.83
CA ALA A 145 4.14 -8.63 2.95
C ALA A 145 4.81 -8.55 1.57
N LEU A 146 5.05 -7.34 1.10
CA LEU A 146 5.60 -7.07 -0.24
C LEU A 146 6.85 -6.21 -0.14
N TRP A 147 7.88 -6.56 -0.91
CA TRP A 147 9.07 -5.74 -1.05
C TRP A 147 8.86 -4.66 -2.10
N GLN A 148 8.88 -3.40 -1.69
CA GLN A 148 8.67 -2.25 -2.57
C GLN A 148 9.89 -1.35 -2.59
N PRO A 149 10.31 -0.83 -3.77
CA PRO A 149 11.40 0.12 -3.87
C PRO A 149 10.98 1.46 -3.25
N VAL A 150 11.76 1.97 -2.30
CA VAL A 150 11.47 3.22 -1.59
C VAL A 150 12.50 4.32 -1.86
N ALA A 151 13.72 3.96 -2.22
CA ALA A 151 14.78 4.91 -2.56
C ALA A 151 15.86 4.26 -3.42
N MET A 152 16.62 5.09 -4.11
CA MET A 152 17.75 4.70 -4.93
C MET A 152 18.90 5.70 -4.76
N LYS A 153 20.12 5.22 -4.70
CA LYS A 153 21.35 6.02 -4.64
C LYS A 153 22.42 5.44 -5.54
N MET A 154 23.30 6.32 -6.03
CA MET A 154 24.57 5.92 -6.66
C MET A 154 25.67 5.98 -5.62
N THR A 155 26.58 5.02 -5.64
CA THR A 155 27.78 5.10 -4.79
C THR A 155 28.71 6.23 -5.25
N ASN A 156 29.46 6.79 -4.32
CA ASN A 156 30.56 7.71 -4.64
C ASN A 156 31.80 6.94 -5.13
N SER A 157 32.91 7.63 -5.41
CA SER A 157 34.16 7.04 -5.88
C SER A 157 34.79 6.01 -4.93
N GLU A 158 34.42 6.06 -3.65
CA GLU A 158 34.90 5.11 -2.63
C GLU A 158 33.94 3.92 -2.43
N GLY A 159 32.85 3.86 -3.20
CA GLY A 159 31.81 2.85 -3.06
C GLY A 159 30.81 3.15 -1.95
N ALA A 160 30.87 4.34 -1.29
CA ALA A 160 30.00 4.66 -0.19
C ALA A 160 28.63 5.15 -0.65
N PHE A 161 27.60 4.81 0.14
CA PHE A 161 26.23 5.28 -0.03
C PHE A 161 25.55 5.56 1.31
N ARG A 162 24.46 6.36 1.30
CA ARG A 162 23.68 6.67 2.48
C ARG A 162 22.20 6.85 2.17
N PHE A 163 21.34 6.15 2.91
CA PHE A 163 19.90 6.36 2.98
C PHE A 163 19.55 6.89 4.37
N GLY A 164 19.05 8.11 4.43
CA GLY A 164 18.59 8.74 5.69
C GLY A 164 17.10 9.02 5.62
N GLY A 165 16.51 9.37 6.77
CA GLY A 165 15.08 9.64 6.85
C GLY A 165 14.24 8.37 6.68
N LEU A 166 14.71 7.23 7.19
CA LEU A 166 14.04 5.95 7.06
C LEU A 166 13.04 5.76 8.21
N GLN A 167 11.84 5.34 7.85
CA GLN A 167 10.86 4.84 8.82
C GLN A 167 11.37 3.55 9.46
N PRO A 168 11.04 3.27 10.72
CA PRO A 168 11.28 1.95 11.29
C PRO A 168 10.63 0.84 10.46
N GLY A 169 11.27 -0.32 10.39
CA GLY A 169 10.77 -1.45 9.61
C GLY A 169 11.87 -2.31 8.99
N GLU A 170 11.48 -3.21 8.13
CA GLU A 170 12.37 -4.16 7.46
C GLU A 170 12.76 -3.69 6.06
N TYR A 171 14.04 -3.80 5.76
CA TYR A 171 14.66 -3.34 4.52
C TYR A 171 15.54 -4.39 3.88
N LYS A 172 15.74 -4.31 2.58
CA LYS A 172 16.84 -4.96 1.88
C LYS A 172 17.44 -4.01 0.85
N LEU A 173 18.69 -4.21 0.56
CA LEU A 173 19.42 -3.49 -0.47
C LEU A 173 19.61 -4.40 -1.67
N THR A 174 19.49 -3.85 -2.87
CA THR A 174 19.82 -4.55 -4.11
C THR A 174 20.67 -3.66 -4.99
N THR A 175 21.54 -4.25 -5.80
CA THR A 175 22.30 -3.55 -6.84
C THR A 175 21.80 -3.96 -8.21
N ASP A 176 21.89 -3.05 -9.18
CA ASP A 176 21.69 -3.41 -10.58
C ASP A 176 22.93 -4.10 -11.14
N SER A 177 22.78 -4.84 -12.26
CA SER A 177 23.92 -5.33 -13.00
C SER A 177 24.72 -4.16 -13.59
N THR A 178 26.02 -4.19 -13.43
CA THR A 178 26.94 -3.20 -14.02
C THR A 178 27.94 -3.93 -14.90
N ILE A 179 28.06 -3.50 -16.15
CA ILE A 179 28.94 -4.13 -17.14
C ILE A 179 29.94 -3.09 -17.61
N ASP A 180 31.20 -3.52 -17.80
CA ASP A 180 32.25 -2.66 -18.32
C ASP A 180 31.84 -2.02 -19.65
N PRO A 181 32.20 -0.75 -19.89
CA PRO A 181 31.85 -0.07 -21.13
C PRO A 181 32.46 -0.78 -22.35
N ASP A 182 31.79 -0.66 -23.49
CA ASP A 182 32.28 -1.20 -24.76
C ASP A 182 33.60 -0.56 -25.18
N VAL A 183 34.52 -1.40 -25.65
CA VAL A 183 35.65 -0.95 -26.46
C VAL A 183 35.15 -0.88 -27.91
N PRO A 184 35.03 0.32 -28.53
CA PRO A 184 34.33 0.49 -29.81
C PRO A 184 34.88 -0.33 -31.00
N SER A 185 36.08 -0.87 -30.91
CA SER A 185 36.79 -1.52 -32.01
C SER A 185 36.90 -3.05 -31.93
N ALA A 186 36.39 -3.67 -30.85
CA ALA A 186 36.52 -5.10 -30.64
C ALA A 186 35.19 -5.84 -30.75
N ARG A 187 35.11 -6.89 -31.60
CA ARG A 187 34.06 -7.90 -31.49
C ARG A 187 34.35 -8.74 -30.23
N VAL A 188 33.84 -8.32 -29.10
CA VAL A 188 34.10 -8.97 -27.83
C VAL A 188 33.07 -10.08 -27.65
N SER A 189 33.51 -11.29 -27.40
CA SER A 189 32.65 -12.44 -27.09
C SER A 189 32.33 -12.53 -25.59
N VAL A 190 33.01 -11.78 -24.74
CA VAL A 190 32.87 -11.77 -23.28
C VAL A 190 33.10 -10.36 -22.77
N ARG A 191 32.23 -9.89 -21.87
CA ARG A 191 32.42 -8.67 -21.06
C ARG A 191 32.53 -9.04 -19.61
N TRP A 192 33.20 -8.20 -18.86
CA TRP A 192 33.29 -8.36 -17.42
C TRP A 192 32.36 -7.35 -16.76
N GLY A 193 31.83 -7.72 -15.59
CA GLY A 193 30.93 -6.85 -14.85
C GLY A 193 30.53 -7.46 -13.52
N PHE A 194 29.59 -6.80 -12.87
CA PHE A 194 29.04 -7.21 -11.58
C PHE A 194 27.57 -7.57 -11.77
N PRO A 195 27.15 -8.81 -11.48
CA PRO A 195 25.74 -9.18 -11.48
C PRO A 195 24.99 -8.46 -10.33
N PRO A 196 23.65 -8.40 -10.37
CA PRO A 196 22.87 -7.89 -9.26
C PRO A 196 23.18 -8.66 -7.97
N ALA A 197 23.30 -7.93 -6.85
CA ALA A 197 23.52 -8.49 -5.53
C ALA A 197 22.44 -7.97 -4.55
N SER A 198 22.19 -8.72 -3.49
CA SER A 198 21.26 -8.37 -2.44
C SER A 198 21.95 -8.35 -1.07
N TYR A 199 21.47 -7.50 -0.16
CA TYR A 199 21.88 -7.52 1.23
C TYR A 199 20.64 -7.39 2.13
N PRO A 200 20.43 -8.30 3.09
CA PRO A 200 21.22 -9.53 3.33
C PRO A 200 21.22 -10.47 2.14
N GLU A 201 22.23 -11.33 2.03
CA GLU A 201 22.29 -12.32 0.95
C GLU A 201 21.13 -13.31 1.07
N GLU A 202 20.49 -13.64 -0.06
CA GLU A 202 19.44 -14.64 -0.10
C GLU A 202 20.04 -16.03 0.17
N GLY A 203 19.56 -16.70 1.21
CA GLY A 203 20.04 -18.04 1.60
C GLY A 203 20.94 -18.06 2.83
N ASP A 204 21.26 -16.93 3.44
CA ASP A 204 21.89 -16.91 4.76
C ASP A 204 20.88 -17.38 5.81
N SER A 205 21.05 -18.63 6.27
CA SER A 205 20.13 -19.29 7.22
C SER A 205 20.05 -18.62 8.60
N ASN A 206 20.93 -17.67 8.87
CA ASN A 206 20.99 -16.93 10.14
C ASN A 206 20.37 -15.52 10.04
N ALA A 207 20.07 -15.02 8.83
CA ALA A 207 19.38 -13.76 8.66
C ALA A 207 17.94 -14.01 8.21
N SER A 208 17.00 -13.33 8.82
CA SER A 208 15.59 -13.33 8.41
C SER A 208 15.35 -12.73 7.00
N GLY A 209 16.38 -12.62 6.17
CA GLY A 209 16.34 -12.03 4.84
C GLY A 209 16.04 -10.53 4.81
N ALA A 210 16.03 -9.87 5.98
CA ALA A 210 15.70 -8.46 6.13
C ALA A 210 16.66 -7.75 7.09
N LEU A 211 16.96 -6.49 6.78
CA LEU A 211 17.68 -5.56 7.62
C LEU A 211 16.66 -4.76 8.44
N LYS A 212 16.57 -5.04 9.75
CA LYS A 212 15.66 -4.34 10.64
C LYS A 212 16.24 -2.98 11.06
N ILE A 213 15.46 -1.93 10.91
CA ILE A 213 15.76 -0.56 11.32
C ILE A 213 14.79 -0.15 12.42
N ASN A 214 15.30 0.08 13.63
CA ASN A 214 14.55 0.62 14.75
C ASN A 214 14.51 2.17 14.71
N PRO A 215 13.60 2.82 15.45
CA PRO A 215 13.56 4.27 15.54
C PRO A 215 14.91 4.89 15.90
N GLY A 216 15.40 5.84 15.10
CA GLY A 216 16.69 6.51 15.31
C GLY A 216 17.94 5.66 15.08
N GLN A 217 17.78 4.38 14.73
CA GLN A 217 18.90 3.48 14.55
C GLN A 217 19.73 3.85 13.31
N GLN A 218 21.04 3.80 13.47
CA GLN A 218 22.00 3.86 12.38
C GLN A 218 22.65 2.49 12.17
N VAL A 219 22.52 1.96 10.95
CA VAL A 219 23.11 0.68 10.56
C VAL A 219 24.14 0.91 9.48
N ASN A 220 25.27 0.21 9.58
CA ASN A 220 26.34 0.21 8.57
C ASN A 220 26.40 -1.15 7.87
N VAL A 221 26.43 -1.12 6.53
CA VAL A 221 26.38 -2.30 5.66
C VAL A 221 27.65 -2.37 4.80
N GLN A 222 28.19 -3.56 4.68
CA GLN A 222 29.30 -3.85 3.77
C GLN A 222 28.83 -4.88 2.71
N MET A 223 29.01 -4.56 1.44
CA MET A 223 28.67 -5.46 0.31
C MET A 223 29.92 -5.63 -0.57
N ALA A 224 30.34 -6.86 -0.77
CA ALA A 224 31.42 -7.17 -1.71
C ALA A 224 30.84 -7.71 -3.02
N LEU A 225 31.13 -7.05 -4.13
CA LEU A 225 30.70 -7.54 -5.45
C LEU A 225 31.82 -8.32 -6.12
N THR A 226 31.45 -9.43 -6.73
CA THR A 226 32.39 -10.30 -7.45
C THR A 226 32.31 -10.05 -8.95
N ARG A 227 33.44 -9.80 -9.58
CA ARG A 227 33.53 -9.59 -11.00
C ARG A 227 33.29 -10.91 -11.74
N THR A 228 32.38 -10.91 -12.70
CA THR A 228 31.89 -12.11 -13.38
C THR A 228 31.88 -11.88 -14.89
N PRO A 229 32.20 -12.90 -15.73
CA PRO A 229 32.05 -12.78 -17.15
C PRO A 229 30.59 -12.79 -17.59
N PHE A 230 30.24 -11.90 -18.50
CA PHE A 230 28.96 -11.79 -19.17
C PHE A 230 29.08 -12.17 -20.62
N TYR A 231 28.13 -12.92 -21.13
CA TYR A 231 28.06 -13.41 -22.50
C TYR A 231 26.93 -12.75 -23.26
N PRO A 232 27.10 -12.46 -24.55
CA PRO A 232 26.06 -11.84 -25.34
C PRO A 232 24.92 -12.83 -25.60
N VAL A 233 23.71 -12.38 -25.36
CA VAL A 233 22.45 -13.10 -25.60
C VAL A 233 21.67 -12.33 -26.66
N THR A 234 21.24 -13.02 -27.70
CA THR A 234 20.38 -12.48 -28.74
C THR A 234 19.12 -13.32 -28.83
N ILE A 235 17.97 -12.70 -28.75
CA ILE A 235 16.66 -13.34 -28.88
C ILE A 235 15.99 -12.73 -30.09
N SER A 236 15.76 -13.53 -31.15
CA SER A 236 15.01 -13.09 -32.33
C SER A 236 13.52 -13.01 -31.97
N ILE A 237 12.77 -11.99 -32.40
CA ILE A 237 11.34 -11.86 -32.16
C ILE A 237 10.61 -12.07 -33.48
N ALA A 238 9.67 -12.99 -33.49
CA ALA A 238 8.79 -13.22 -34.63
C ALA A 238 7.63 -12.21 -34.64
N GLY A 239 7.35 -11.58 -35.78
CA GLY A 239 6.28 -10.62 -35.95
C GLY A 239 6.72 -9.15 -35.86
N LYS A 240 5.78 -8.21 -35.92
CA LYS A 240 6.07 -6.77 -35.82
C LYS A 240 6.06 -6.33 -34.36
N VAL A 241 7.15 -5.70 -33.93
CA VAL A 241 7.18 -4.99 -32.65
C VAL A 241 6.39 -3.68 -32.80
N THR A 242 5.41 -3.48 -31.94
CA THR A 242 4.58 -2.27 -31.88
C THR A 242 5.25 -1.18 -31.03
N PRO A 243 4.89 0.11 -31.20
CA PRO A 243 5.24 1.13 -30.21
C PRO A 243 4.72 0.72 -28.82
N GLY A 244 5.48 0.91 -27.75
CA GLY A 244 5.10 0.46 -26.41
C GLY A 244 5.60 -0.95 -26.07
N PHE A 245 6.70 -1.34 -26.65
CA PHE A 245 7.38 -2.59 -26.36
C PHE A 245 8.22 -2.49 -25.08
N SER A 246 8.12 -3.51 -24.23
CA SER A 246 8.93 -3.68 -23.03
C SER A 246 9.52 -5.08 -22.99
N ALA A 247 10.76 -5.21 -22.56
CA ALA A 247 11.39 -6.49 -22.35
C ALA A 247 12.28 -6.46 -21.12
N GLN A 248 12.20 -7.51 -20.34
CA GLN A 248 13.01 -7.74 -19.14
C GLN A 248 13.46 -9.19 -19.11
N ILE A 249 14.63 -9.42 -18.55
CA ILE A 249 15.18 -10.75 -18.35
C ILE A 249 15.37 -10.94 -16.85
N PHE A 250 14.82 -12.02 -16.31
CA PHE A 250 14.90 -12.36 -14.89
C PHE A 250 15.72 -13.63 -14.71
N ASP A 251 16.49 -13.70 -13.65
CA ASP A 251 17.10 -14.95 -13.19
C ASP A 251 16.14 -15.76 -12.27
N GLY A 252 16.59 -16.91 -11.80
CA GLY A 252 15.81 -17.78 -10.91
C GLY A 252 15.46 -17.18 -9.55
N MET A 253 16.08 -16.05 -9.18
CA MET A 253 15.80 -15.28 -7.95
C MET A 253 15.00 -14.01 -8.24
N SER A 254 14.39 -13.91 -9.42
CA SER A 254 13.62 -12.74 -9.87
C SER A 254 14.43 -11.42 -9.95
N ARG A 255 15.76 -11.49 -10.05
CA ARG A 255 16.60 -10.32 -10.26
C ARG A 255 16.58 -9.93 -11.74
N ALA A 256 16.32 -8.65 -12.01
CA ALA A 256 16.16 -8.15 -13.37
C ALA A 256 17.50 -7.78 -14.01
N TYR A 257 17.64 -8.11 -15.29
CA TYR A 257 18.75 -7.73 -16.14
C TYR A 257 18.26 -6.90 -17.32
N ALA A 258 19.00 -5.86 -17.67
CA ALA A 258 18.64 -4.98 -18.77
C ALA A 258 18.75 -5.71 -20.12
N ALA A 259 17.73 -5.56 -20.95
CA ALA A 259 17.71 -6.00 -22.34
C ALA A 259 17.44 -4.82 -23.27
N THR A 260 18.09 -4.78 -24.42
CA THR A 260 17.95 -3.72 -25.41
C THR A 260 17.28 -4.27 -26.67
N LEU A 261 16.25 -3.58 -27.14
CA LEU A 261 15.64 -3.86 -28.43
C LEU A 261 16.58 -3.45 -29.57
N PHE A 262 16.77 -4.31 -30.54
CA PHE A 262 17.45 -3.95 -31.79
C PHE A 262 16.55 -4.19 -33.00
N LEU A 263 16.72 -3.33 -34.01
CA LEU A 263 16.09 -3.45 -35.32
C LEU A 263 17.21 -3.49 -36.36
N ARG A 264 17.39 -4.61 -37.03
CA ARG A 264 18.37 -4.77 -38.12
C ARG A 264 17.68 -5.34 -39.34
N ALA A 265 17.71 -4.63 -40.47
CA ALA A 265 17.39 -5.10 -41.83
C ALA A 265 16.42 -6.31 -41.92
N GLN A 266 15.18 -6.17 -41.44
CA GLN A 266 14.14 -7.20 -41.35
C GLN A 266 14.22 -8.17 -40.16
N GLN A 267 15.23 -8.06 -39.32
CA GLN A 267 15.30 -8.79 -38.04
C GLN A 267 15.11 -7.85 -36.88
N GLN A 268 14.22 -8.21 -35.99
CA GLN A 268 14.01 -7.53 -34.71
C GLN A 268 14.25 -8.53 -33.58
N GLY A 269 14.78 -8.05 -32.49
CA GLY A 269 15.09 -8.91 -31.37
C GLY A 269 15.54 -8.15 -30.14
N LEU A 270 15.88 -8.90 -29.12
CA LEU A 270 16.47 -8.42 -27.88
C LEU A 270 17.94 -8.77 -27.85
N TYR A 271 18.70 -7.88 -27.27
CA TYR A 271 20.08 -8.06 -26.97
C TYR A 271 20.37 -7.80 -25.51
N ALA A 272 21.05 -8.71 -24.86
CA ALA A 272 21.45 -8.57 -23.47
C ALA A 272 22.86 -9.14 -23.26
N TRP A 273 23.46 -8.75 -22.15
CA TRP A 273 24.65 -9.39 -21.61
C TRP A 273 24.30 -10.06 -20.31
N LEU A 274 24.51 -11.35 -20.18
CA LEU A 274 24.15 -12.13 -19.01
C LEU A 274 25.33 -12.98 -18.54
N PRO A 275 25.55 -13.10 -17.22
CA PRO A 275 26.49 -14.09 -16.69
C PRO A 275 25.95 -15.51 -16.91
N ALA A 276 26.76 -16.53 -16.63
CA ALA A 276 26.31 -17.91 -16.68
C ALA A 276 25.15 -18.13 -15.66
N GLY A 277 24.07 -18.75 -16.13
CA GLY A 277 22.86 -18.95 -15.32
C GLY A 277 21.63 -19.34 -16.13
N ASN A 278 20.51 -19.53 -15.45
CA ASN A 278 19.20 -19.77 -16.04
C ASN A 278 18.36 -18.52 -15.91
N TYR A 279 17.67 -18.14 -16.97
CA TYR A 279 16.92 -16.91 -17.09
C TYR A 279 15.58 -17.14 -17.75
N THR A 280 14.68 -16.18 -17.57
CA THR A 280 13.44 -16.06 -18.33
C THR A 280 13.36 -14.65 -18.92
N ALA A 281 13.30 -14.55 -20.24
CA ALA A 281 13.00 -13.30 -20.92
C ALA A 281 11.49 -13.11 -21.00
N ILE A 282 10.97 -11.98 -20.50
CA ILE A 282 9.59 -11.57 -20.60
C ILE A 282 9.49 -10.41 -21.57
N ILE A 283 8.63 -10.58 -22.56
CA ILE A 283 8.42 -9.64 -23.65
C ILE A 283 6.97 -9.22 -23.65
N GLN A 284 6.72 -7.92 -23.62
CA GLN A 284 5.40 -7.34 -23.58
C GLN A 284 5.26 -6.30 -24.68
N SER A 285 4.09 -6.23 -25.32
CA SER A 285 3.79 -5.18 -26.28
C SER A 285 2.46 -4.52 -25.92
N PHE A 286 2.44 -3.19 -25.97
CA PHE A 286 1.26 -2.39 -25.69
C PHE A 286 0.94 -1.52 -26.90
N SER A 287 -0.32 -1.51 -27.30
CA SER A 287 -0.83 -0.66 -28.36
C SER A 287 -2.19 -0.11 -27.94
N PRO A 288 -2.49 1.17 -28.19
CA PRO A 288 -3.74 1.79 -27.71
C PRO A 288 -5.04 1.11 -28.17
N ASN A 289 -4.99 0.38 -29.30
CA ASN A 289 -6.19 -0.20 -29.92
C ASN A 289 -6.07 -1.72 -30.13
N MET A 290 -5.14 -2.38 -29.44
CA MET A 290 -4.96 -3.82 -29.54
C MET A 290 -4.78 -4.42 -28.15
N PRO A 291 -5.21 -5.66 -27.92
CA PRO A 291 -4.89 -6.37 -26.69
C PRO A 291 -3.37 -6.37 -26.45
N PRO A 292 -2.90 -6.30 -25.19
CA PRO A 292 -1.49 -6.42 -24.90
C PRO A 292 -0.96 -7.76 -25.41
N GLY A 293 0.26 -7.74 -25.94
CA GLY A 293 0.94 -8.95 -26.34
C GLY A 293 1.91 -9.40 -25.26
N TYR A 294 2.05 -10.69 -25.11
CA TYR A 294 2.96 -11.30 -24.15
C TYR A 294 3.71 -12.49 -24.75
N ALA A 295 4.98 -12.60 -24.40
CA ALA A 295 5.79 -13.78 -24.67
C ALA A 295 6.76 -14.03 -23.53
N SER A 296 7.10 -15.27 -23.30
CA SER A 296 8.07 -15.70 -22.28
C SER A 296 9.00 -16.73 -22.90
N GLU A 297 10.32 -16.54 -22.73
CA GLU A 297 11.35 -17.41 -23.28
C GLU A 297 12.34 -17.82 -22.18
N PRO A 298 12.46 -19.11 -21.85
CA PRO A 298 13.49 -19.61 -20.96
C PRO A 298 14.85 -19.62 -21.67
N LEU A 299 15.89 -19.20 -20.96
CA LEU A 299 17.25 -19.08 -21.48
C LEU A 299 18.24 -19.75 -20.53
N THR A 300 19.23 -20.45 -21.08
CA THR A 300 20.38 -20.94 -20.32
C THR A 300 21.64 -20.36 -20.92
N VAL A 301 22.37 -19.59 -20.12
CA VAL A 301 23.67 -19.03 -20.49
C VAL A 301 24.76 -19.86 -19.78
N ARG A 302 25.73 -20.34 -20.54
CA ARG A 302 26.90 -21.03 -20.00
C ARG A 302 28.13 -20.13 -20.13
N ASP A 303 29.09 -20.53 -20.92
CA ASP A 303 30.36 -19.84 -21.14
C ASP A 303 30.55 -19.38 -22.62
N ALA A 304 29.44 -19.21 -23.33
CA ALA A 304 29.41 -18.86 -24.74
C ALA A 304 28.24 -17.94 -25.11
N PRO A 305 28.32 -17.21 -26.24
CA PRO A 305 27.19 -16.47 -26.80
C PRO A 305 25.95 -17.36 -26.99
N VAL A 306 24.78 -16.83 -26.70
CA VAL A 306 23.49 -17.50 -26.85
C VAL A 306 22.69 -16.82 -27.95
N HIS A 307 22.17 -17.62 -28.88
CA HIS A 307 21.18 -17.20 -29.86
C HIS A 307 19.93 -18.03 -29.66
N ALA A 308 18.83 -17.37 -29.30
CA ALA A 308 17.53 -18.00 -29.15
C ALA A 308 16.63 -17.60 -30.32
N ASP A 309 15.95 -18.58 -30.91
CA ASP A 309 14.84 -18.32 -31.81
C ASP A 309 13.67 -17.84 -30.93
N GLY A 310 13.29 -16.59 -31.12
CA GLY A 310 12.43 -15.90 -30.20
C GLY A 310 11.00 -16.38 -30.20
N PRO A 311 10.32 -16.16 -29.10
CA PRO A 311 8.92 -16.52 -28.95
C PRO A 311 8.05 -15.67 -29.87
N VAL A 312 6.91 -16.22 -30.25
CA VAL A 312 5.83 -15.46 -30.88
C VAL A 312 5.11 -14.66 -29.78
N ILE A 313 5.00 -13.34 -29.97
CA ILE A 313 4.19 -12.52 -29.08
C ILE A 313 2.73 -12.82 -29.37
N LEU A 314 2.05 -13.40 -28.41
CA LEU A 314 0.62 -13.73 -28.49
C LEU A 314 -0.22 -12.63 -27.84
N PRO A 315 -1.38 -12.29 -28.40
CA PRO A 315 -2.32 -11.40 -27.72
C PRO A 315 -2.83 -12.04 -26.44
N VAL A 316 -2.96 -11.25 -25.41
CA VAL A 316 -3.56 -11.71 -24.15
C VAL A 316 -5.09 -11.64 -24.27
N HIS A 317 -5.76 -12.75 -24.03
CA HIS A 317 -7.21 -12.84 -24.08
C HIS A 317 -7.85 -12.34 -22.77
N PRO A 318 -9.03 -11.71 -22.84
CA PRO A 318 -9.79 -11.36 -21.64
C PRO A 318 -10.19 -12.61 -20.83
N ILE A 319 -10.30 -12.43 -19.52
CA ILE A 319 -10.77 -13.48 -18.61
C ILE A 319 -12.26 -13.25 -18.37
N SER A 320 -13.07 -14.29 -18.57
CA SER A 320 -14.51 -14.23 -18.28
C SER A 320 -14.75 -14.07 -16.78
N VAL A 321 -15.66 -13.14 -16.43
CA VAL A 321 -16.07 -12.88 -15.05
C VAL A 321 -17.58 -12.91 -14.97
N SER A 322 -18.11 -13.71 -14.06
CA SER A 322 -19.54 -13.79 -13.75
C SER A 322 -19.81 -13.10 -12.42
N ILE A 323 -20.73 -12.13 -12.40
CA ILE A 323 -21.12 -11.41 -11.18
C ILE A 323 -22.59 -11.72 -10.89
N ARG A 324 -22.83 -12.50 -9.82
CA ARG A 324 -24.18 -12.85 -9.38
C ARG A 324 -24.54 -12.04 -8.14
N LYS A 325 -25.71 -11.41 -8.16
CA LYS A 325 -26.26 -10.63 -7.04
C LYS A 325 -27.30 -11.46 -6.27
N GLU A 326 -27.06 -11.67 -5.00
CA GLU A 326 -28.00 -12.32 -4.07
C GLU A 326 -28.45 -11.26 -3.03
N PHE A 327 -29.09 -10.20 -3.51
CA PHE A 327 -29.53 -9.09 -2.67
C PHE A 327 -30.89 -9.37 -2.03
N THR A 328 -30.97 -9.21 -0.71
CA THR A 328 -32.20 -9.38 0.06
C THR A 328 -33.03 -8.09 0.16
N SER A 329 -32.40 -6.94 -0.10
CA SER A 329 -33.04 -5.63 -0.06
C SER A 329 -32.83 -4.89 -1.39
N PRO A 330 -33.83 -4.12 -1.86
CA PRO A 330 -33.67 -3.31 -3.07
C PRO A 330 -32.52 -2.30 -2.90
N VAL A 331 -31.74 -2.13 -3.93
CA VAL A 331 -30.63 -1.18 -3.96
C VAL A 331 -30.93 -0.10 -4.96
N ASN A 332 -30.76 1.17 -4.56
CA ASN A 332 -30.91 2.31 -5.46
C ASN A 332 -29.67 2.41 -6.36
N ASN A 333 -29.80 1.99 -7.62
CA ASN A 333 -28.78 2.17 -8.64
C ASN A 333 -28.74 3.64 -9.10
N SER A 334 -28.15 4.52 -8.31
CA SER A 334 -27.80 5.89 -8.74
C SER A 334 -26.38 5.97 -9.30
N GLY A 335 -25.87 4.89 -9.87
CA GLY A 335 -24.51 4.82 -10.40
C GLY A 335 -24.32 5.72 -11.62
N ALA A 336 -23.23 6.49 -11.64
CA ALA A 336 -22.82 7.27 -12.79
C ALA A 336 -22.57 6.32 -13.98
N GLN A 337 -23.21 6.59 -15.11
CA GLN A 337 -22.99 5.84 -16.33
C GLN A 337 -21.56 6.08 -16.84
N ILE A 338 -20.90 5.02 -17.25
CA ILE A 338 -19.57 5.11 -17.87
C ILE A 338 -19.76 5.38 -19.36
N VAL A 339 -19.31 6.54 -19.81
CA VAL A 339 -19.34 6.91 -21.24
C VAL A 339 -17.97 6.61 -21.84
N ARG A 340 -17.92 5.70 -22.80
CA ARG A 340 -16.71 5.39 -23.58
C ARG A 340 -16.91 5.83 -25.04
N ILE A 341 -15.81 6.12 -25.71
CA ILE A 341 -15.80 6.39 -27.14
C ILE A 341 -15.18 5.19 -27.85
N GLU A 342 -16.00 4.43 -28.57
CA GLU A 342 -15.57 3.31 -29.41
C GLU A 342 -15.85 3.61 -30.87
N ASN A 343 -14.84 3.53 -31.71
CA ASN A 343 -14.93 3.83 -33.14
C ASN A 343 -15.63 5.15 -33.43
N GLY A 344 -15.42 6.18 -32.60
CA GLY A 344 -16.04 7.49 -32.72
C GLY A 344 -17.52 7.57 -32.28
N ARG A 345 -18.06 6.51 -31.65
CA ARG A 345 -19.41 6.48 -31.08
C ARG A 345 -19.33 6.45 -29.57
N GLN A 346 -20.24 7.17 -28.91
CA GLN A 346 -20.42 7.06 -27.48
C GLN A 346 -21.15 5.75 -27.16
N VAL A 347 -20.51 4.91 -26.36
CA VAL A 347 -21.11 3.71 -25.76
C VAL A 347 -21.34 3.99 -24.29
N ILE A 348 -22.58 3.83 -23.83
CA ILE A 348 -22.94 3.99 -22.42
C ILE A 348 -22.96 2.59 -21.80
N GLU A 349 -22.08 2.35 -20.85
CA GLU A 349 -22.01 1.09 -20.11
C GLU A 349 -22.52 1.29 -18.67
N PRO A 350 -23.22 0.31 -18.09
CA PRO A 350 -23.49 0.33 -16.67
C PRO A 350 -22.15 0.28 -15.91
N PRO A 351 -22.02 0.91 -14.74
CA PRO A 351 -20.86 0.73 -13.90
C PRO A 351 -20.81 -0.72 -13.40
N ALA A 352 -19.61 -1.29 -13.34
CA ALA A 352 -19.44 -2.59 -12.73
C ALA A 352 -19.84 -2.52 -11.24
N ASP A 353 -20.53 -3.54 -10.75
CA ASP A 353 -20.92 -3.61 -9.32
C ASP A 353 -19.73 -3.90 -8.41
N VAL A 354 -18.61 -4.31 -8.99
CA VAL A 354 -17.37 -4.68 -8.31
C VAL A 354 -16.17 -4.09 -9.07
N ASN A 355 -15.17 -3.62 -8.35
CA ASN A 355 -13.85 -3.31 -8.88
C ASN A 355 -12.86 -4.37 -8.43
N LEU A 356 -12.01 -4.84 -9.35
CA LEU A 356 -10.97 -5.81 -9.06
C LEU A 356 -9.59 -5.13 -9.11
N VAL A 357 -8.85 -5.19 -8.01
CA VAL A 357 -7.43 -4.82 -7.97
C VAL A 357 -6.62 -6.11 -7.95
N LEU A 358 -5.68 -6.23 -8.88
CA LEU A 358 -4.77 -7.35 -8.96
C LEU A 358 -3.41 -6.93 -8.43
N ILE A 359 -2.91 -7.64 -7.43
CA ILE A 359 -1.60 -7.41 -6.83
C ILE A 359 -0.68 -8.53 -7.28
N SER A 360 0.33 -8.20 -8.06
CA SER A 360 1.31 -9.20 -8.52
C SER A 360 2.00 -9.88 -7.34
N ALA A 361 1.94 -11.20 -7.29
CA ALA A 361 2.58 -11.97 -6.25
C ALA A 361 4.12 -11.98 -6.36
N THR A 362 4.67 -11.51 -7.50
CA THR A 362 6.11 -11.50 -7.76
C THR A 362 6.77 -10.20 -7.30
N ASP A 363 6.18 -9.06 -7.63
CA ASP A 363 6.77 -7.74 -7.41
C ASP A 363 5.89 -6.79 -6.58
N GLY A 364 4.70 -7.24 -6.19
CA GLY A 364 3.76 -6.46 -5.39
C GLY A 364 3.13 -5.27 -6.12
N ASN A 365 3.36 -5.15 -7.43
CA ASN A 365 2.78 -4.06 -8.20
C ASN A 365 1.27 -4.26 -8.39
N ASN A 366 0.53 -3.19 -8.22
CA ASN A 366 -0.90 -3.19 -8.52
C ASN A 366 -1.07 -3.12 -10.04
N THR A 367 -1.69 -4.14 -10.60
CA THR A 367 -2.10 -4.17 -11.99
C THR A 367 -3.62 -4.04 -12.03
N GLY A 368 -4.12 -2.90 -12.51
CA GLY A 368 -5.55 -2.73 -12.73
C GLY A 368 -6.00 -3.58 -13.91
N GLY A 369 -6.83 -4.58 -13.68
CA GLY A 369 -7.62 -5.19 -14.73
C GLY A 369 -8.85 -4.32 -15.01
N ASN A 370 -9.10 -3.99 -16.27
CA ASN A 370 -10.33 -3.29 -16.64
C ASN A 370 -11.48 -4.31 -16.71
N LEU A 371 -12.43 -4.18 -15.79
CA LEU A 371 -13.64 -4.96 -15.85
C LEU A 371 -14.60 -4.30 -16.87
N ARG A 372 -14.96 -5.03 -17.90
CA ARG A 372 -15.84 -4.59 -18.98
C ARG A 372 -17.04 -5.52 -19.12
N HIS A 373 -18.22 -4.96 -19.38
CA HIS A 373 -19.39 -5.77 -19.69
C HIS A 373 -19.18 -6.54 -21.00
N GLU A 374 -19.53 -7.81 -21.03
CA GLU A 374 -19.35 -8.63 -22.22
C GLU A 374 -20.33 -8.19 -23.31
N PRO A 375 -19.85 -7.86 -24.53
CA PRO A 375 -20.74 -7.43 -25.63
C PRO A 375 -21.75 -8.53 -25.98
N GLY A 376 -23.04 -8.24 -25.80
CA GLY A 376 -24.13 -9.20 -26.05
C GLY A 376 -24.34 -10.24 -24.96
N GLY A 377 -23.60 -10.16 -23.86
CA GLY A 377 -23.82 -10.95 -22.64
C GLY A 377 -25.01 -10.43 -21.83
N ASP A 378 -25.41 -11.21 -20.83
CA ASP A 378 -26.38 -10.79 -19.83
C ASP A 378 -25.74 -9.86 -18.78
N ASP A 379 -26.54 -9.29 -17.86
CA ASP A 379 -26.09 -8.35 -16.83
C ASP A 379 -25.04 -8.94 -15.87
N SER A 380 -24.87 -10.27 -15.85
CA SER A 380 -23.88 -10.96 -15.04
C SER A 380 -22.54 -11.20 -15.73
N SER A 381 -22.49 -11.01 -17.06
CA SER A 381 -21.35 -11.40 -17.91
C SER A 381 -20.38 -10.23 -18.12
N TRP A 382 -19.18 -10.39 -17.58
CA TRP A 382 -18.10 -9.41 -17.61
C TRP A 382 -16.81 -10.01 -18.14
N GLN A 383 -15.91 -9.18 -18.58
CA GLN A 383 -14.55 -9.55 -19.00
C GLN A 383 -13.53 -8.71 -18.28
N LEU A 384 -12.50 -9.37 -17.73
CA LEU A 384 -11.34 -8.73 -17.16
C LEU A 384 -10.25 -8.63 -18.23
N GLU A 385 -10.04 -7.41 -18.74
CA GLU A 385 -9.16 -7.14 -19.86
C GLU A 385 -7.74 -6.73 -19.40
N ASN A 386 -6.77 -6.92 -20.30
CA ASN A 386 -5.40 -6.40 -20.18
C ASN A 386 -4.59 -6.95 -18.99
N VAL A 387 -4.91 -8.15 -18.52
CA VAL A 387 -4.13 -8.81 -17.46
C VAL A 387 -3.11 -9.74 -18.07
N LEU A 388 -1.83 -9.49 -17.78
CA LEU A 388 -0.72 -10.28 -18.28
C LEU A 388 -0.63 -11.65 -17.57
N PRO A 389 0.00 -12.67 -18.19
CA PRO A 389 0.32 -13.92 -17.50
C PRO A 389 1.12 -13.70 -16.22
N GLY A 390 0.76 -14.43 -15.16
CA GLY A 390 1.37 -14.27 -13.85
C GLY A 390 0.52 -14.85 -12.73
N LYS A 391 0.95 -14.58 -11.49
CA LYS A 391 0.20 -14.89 -10.27
C LYS A 391 -0.23 -13.59 -9.60
N TYR A 392 -1.50 -13.48 -9.25
CA TYR A 392 -2.07 -12.25 -8.70
C TYR A 392 -2.94 -12.53 -7.49
N TRP A 393 -2.74 -11.78 -6.43
CA TRP A 393 -3.72 -11.66 -5.37
C TRP A 393 -4.85 -10.77 -5.85
N VAL A 394 -6.08 -11.27 -5.74
CA VAL A 394 -7.27 -10.55 -6.20
C VAL A 394 -7.90 -9.83 -5.02
N GLN A 395 -8.08 -8.52 -5.14
CA GLN A 395 -8.73 -7.68 -4.16
C GLN A 395 -10.00 -7.09 -4.76
N PRO A 396 -11.18 -7.65 -4.44
CA PRO A 396 -12.44 -7.13 -4.94
C PRO A 396 -13.00 -6.05 -4.00
N TYR A 397 -13.57 -5.00 -4.59
CA TYR A 397 -14.29 -3.94 -3.90
C TYR A 397 -15.71 -3.85 -4.45
N ALA A 398 -16.70 -4.27 -3.66
CA ALA A 398 -18.11 -4.15 -4.03
C ALA A 398 -18.56 -2.69 -3.90
N ASN A 399 -19.23 -2.16 -4.92
CA ASN A 399 -19.82 -0.82 -4.87
C ASN A 399 -21.06 -0.77 -3.97
N GLN A 400 -21.70 -1.93 -3.75
CA GLN A 400 -22.88 -2.09 -2.91
C GLN A 400 -22.84 -3.47 -2.25
N GLY A 401 -23.16 -3.52 -0.94
CA GLY A 401 -23.07 -4.75 -0.18
C GLY A 401 -21.62 -5.21 0.01
N TYR A 402 -21.38 -6.49 -0.16
CA TYR A 402 -20.05 -7.10 0.01
C TYR A 402 -19.87 -8.28 -0.94
N VAL A 403 -18.61 -8.67 -1.17
CA VAL A 403 -18.28 -9.88 -1.91
C VAL A 403 -18.37 -11.08 -0.96
N ALA A 404 -19.37 -11.92 -1.16
CA ALA A 404 -19.59 -13.11 -0.35
C ALA A 404 -18.66 -14.27 -0.75
N SER A 405 -18.35 -14.37 -2.05
CA SER A 405 -17.36 -15.33 -2.55
C SER A 405 -16.73 -14.84 -3.86
N ILE A 406 -15.49 -15.24 -4.09
CA ILE A 406 -14.78 -15.03 -5.35
C ILE A 406 -13.94 -16.28 -5.64
N THR A 407 -14.20 -16.95 -6.75
CA THR A 407 -13.54 -18.20 -7.11
C THR A 407 -13.10 -18.22 -8.57
N ALA A 408 -12.10 -19.02 -8.91
CA ALA A 408 -11.72 -19.30 -10.28
C ALA A 408 -11.41 -20.80 -10.43
N GLY A 409 -12.24 -21.52 -11.21
CA GLY A 409 -12.07 -22.96 -11.40
C GLY A 409 -12.09 -23.78 -10.10
N GLY A 410 -12.83 -23.34 -9.09
CA GLY A 410 -12.90 -23.95 -7.76
C GLY A 410 -11.83 -23.49 -6.77
N THR A 411 -10.86 -22.67 -7.19
CA THR A 411 -9.90 -22.02 -6.29
C THR A 411 -10.53 -20.81 -5.62
N ASP A 412 -10.45 -20.71 -4.29
CA ASP A 412 -10.91 -19.56 -3.52
C ASP A 412 -9.87 -18.42 -3.63
N LEU A 413 -10.19 -17.39 -4.42
CA LEU A 413 -9.30 -16.24 -4.66
C LEU A 413 -9.18 -15.30 -3.45
N ALA A 414 -9.99 -15.50 -2.43
CA ALA A 414 -9.81 -14.82 -1.16
C ALA A 414 -8.54 -15.30 -0.43
N ARG A 415 -8.10 -16.52 -0.70
CA ARG A 415 -7.03 -17.21 0.03
C ARG A 415 -5.84 -17.58 -0.83
N ASP A 416 -6.09 -17.85 -2.10
CA ASP A 416 -5.09 -18.30 -3.07
C ASP A 416 -4.98 -17.32 -4.26
N PRO A 417 -3.79 -17.13 -4.81
CA PRO A 417 -3.61 -16.23 -5.95
C PRO A 417 -4.25 -16.79 -7.22
N LEU A 418 -4.83 -15.91 -8.03
CA LEU A 418 -5.23 -16.18 -9.40
C LEU A 418 -3.98 -16.48 -10.25
N VAL A 419 -3.99 -17.59 -10.95
CA VAL A 419 -2.91 -17.97 -11.87
C VAL A 419 -3.38 -17.77 -13.31
N ILE A 420 -2.69 -16.89 -14.04
CA ILE A 420 -2.94 -16.59 -15.44
C ILE A 420 -1.80 -17.19 -16.27
N GLY A 421 -2.14 -18.14 -17.11
CA GLY A 421 -1.20 -18.81 -18.01
C GLY A 421 -0.86 -17.97 -19.25
N PRO A 422 0.05 -18.48 -20.11
CA PRO A 422 0.37 -17.87 -21.39
C PRO A 422 -0.89 -17.62 -22.25
N GLY A 423 -0.92 -16.49 -22.96
CA GLY A 423 -2.07 -16.10 -23.76
C GLY A 423 -3.31 -15.66 -22.98
N GLY A 424 -3.20 -15.45 -21.66
CA GLY A 424 -4.32 -15.07 -20.81
C GLY A 424 -5.16 -16.26 -20.33
N ALA A 425 -4.66 -17.50 -20.47
CA ALA A 425 -5.36 -18.69 -20.03
C ALA A 425 -5.61 -18.68 -18.52
N SER A 426 -6.86 -18.63 -18.12
CA SER A 426 -7.33 -18.71 -16.74
C SER A 426 -8.70 -19.38 -16.70
N ALA A 427 -9.07 -19.96 -15.56
CA ALA A 427 -10.45 -20.32 -15.32
C ALA A 427 -11.32 -19.06 -15.21
N PRO A 428 -12.61 -19.10 -15.59
CA PRO A 428 -13.55 -18.01 -15.34
C PRO A 428 -13.59 -17.63 -13.86
N ILE A 429 -13.76 -16.34 -13.59
CA ILE A 429 -13.90 -15.83 -12.22
C ILE A 429 -15.39 -15.72 -11.91
N ASP A 430 -15.82 -16.36 -10.83
CA ASP A 430 -17.18 -16.27 -10.32
C ASP A 430 -17.22 -15.43 -9.05
N ILE A 431 -18.05 -14.38 -9.04
CA ILE A 431 -18.22 -13.45 -7.92
C ILE A 431 -19.67 -13.46 -7.46
N VAL A 432 -19.88 -13.60 -6.15
CA VAL A 432 -21.21 -13.49 -5.53
C VAL A 432 -21.22 -12.24 -4.64
N LEU A 433 -22.17 -11.36 -4.90
CA LEU A 433 -22.44 -10.16 -4.11
C LEU A 433 -23.68 -10.37 -3.24
N ARG A 434 -23.60 -9.94 -1.97
CA ARG A 434 -24.71 -9.93 -1.02
C ARG A 434 -24.80 -8.58 -0.33
N ASN A 435 -25.98 -8.25 0.25
CA ASN A 435 -26.21 -7.00 0.96
C ASN A 435 -26.87 -7.17 2.35
N ASP A 436 -26.88 -8.40 2.85
CA ASP A 436 -27.39 -8.75 4.19
C ASP A 436 -26.34 -8.56 5.29
N THR A 437 -25.65 -7.41 5.25
CA THR A 437 -24.60 -7.06 6.19
C THR A 437 -25.09 -7.01 7.64
N ALA A 438 -24.19 -7.26 8.58
CA ALA A 438 -24.41 -7.18 10.00
C ALA A 438 -23.91 -5.85 10.60
N THR A 439 -24.34 -5.56 11.82
CA THR A 439 -23.83 -4.44 12.62
C THR A 439 -23.13 -4.95 13.87
N LEU A 440 -21.93 -4.44 14.16
CA LEU A 440 -21.24 -4.68 15.41
C LEU A 440 -21.40 -3.49 16.33
N SER A 441 -21.94 -3.72 17.53
CA SER A 441 -21.97 -2.77 18.64
C SER A 441 -20.81 -3.10 19.57
N VAL A 442 -19.80 -2.25 19.65
CA VAL A 442 -18.56 -2.53 20.37
C VAL A 442 -18.22 -1.43 21.36
N ARG A 443 -17.66 -1.81 22.50
CA ARG A 443 -17.03 -0.91 23.49
C ARG A 443 -15.86 -1.58 24.17
N LEU A 444 -14.92 -0.76 24.66
CA LEU A 444 -13.85 -1.24 25.53
C LEU A 444 -14.39 -1.63 26.91
N LYS A 445 -13.85 -2.67 27.51
CA LYS A 445 -14.05 -2.97 28.92
C LYS A 445 -13.19 -1.99 29.73
N THR A 446 -13.83 -1.21 30.58
CA THR A 446 -13.13 -0.36 31.56
C THR A 446 -12.98 -1.13 32.86
N THR A 447 -11.76 -1.45 33.26
CA THR A 447 -11.44 -1.94 34.60
C THR A 447 -11.23 -0.75 35.53
N GLY A 448 -12.31 -0.21 36.13
CA GLY A 448 -12.24 0.90 37.08
C GLY A 448 -13.49 1.78 37.03
N SER A 449 -13.88 2.37 38.16
CA SER A 449 -14.94 3.37 38.25
C SER A 449 -14.63 4.53 37.30
N ALA A 450 -15.65 5.04 36.63
CA ALA A 450 -15.58 6.18 35.72
C ALA A 450 -14.59 7.24 36.23
N SER A 451 -13.48 7.41 35.52
CA SER A 451 -12.53 8.50 35.73
C SER A 451 -13.27 9.82 35.50
N GLU A 452 -13.04 10.78 36.39
CA GLU A 452 -13.61 12.13 36.29
C GLU A 452 -13.28 12.72 34.90
N ALA A 453 -14.22 13.50 34.37
CA ALA A 453 -14.08 14.13 33.06
C ALA A 453 -12.79 14.96 32.99
N GLY A 454 -11.77 14.48 32.23
CA GLY A 454 -10.50 15.20 32.05
C GLY A 454 -9.31 14.35 31.66
N GLU A 455 -9.32 13.02 31.87
CA GLU A 455 -8.27 12.14 31.38
C GLU A 455 -8.60 11.62 29.98
N ASP A 456 -7.57 11.45 29.12
CA ASP A 456 -7.72 10.86 27.80
C ASP A 456 -8.55 9.58 27.89
N GLN A 457 -9.73 9.59 27.28
CA GLN A 457 -10.62 8.43 27.30
C GLN A 457 -9.86 7.23 26.74
N PRO A 458 -9.86 6.07 27.42
CA PRO A 458 -9.17 4.90 26.92
C PRO A 458 -9.69 4.56 25.51
N HIS A 459 -8.79 4.48 24.57
CA HIS A 459 -9.06 4.11 23.19
C HIS A 459 -8.23 2.90 22.81
N GLY A 460 -8.64 2.19 21.78
CA GLY A 460 -7.93 1.06 21.22
C GLY A 460 -8.31 0.85 19.77
N TYR A 461 -7.58 0.00 19.11
CA TYR A 461 -7.82 -0.35 17.72
C TYR A 461 -8.34 -1.78 17.65
N LEU A 462 -9.62 -1.91 17.30
CA LEU A 462 -10.26 -3.20 17.09
C LEU A 462 -9.84 -3.79 15.75
N TYR A 463 -9.50 -5.06 15.77
CA TYR A 463 -9.21 -5.89 14.60
C TYR A 463 -10.23 -7.01 14.53
N LEU A 464 -10.88 -7.16 13.37
CA LEU A 464 -11.76 -8.28 13.06
C LEU A 464 -11.09 -9.11 11.96
N LEU A 465 -10.46 -10.21 12.33
CA LEU A 465 -9.84 -11.15 11.41
C LEU A 465 -10.87 -12.18 10.95
N PRO A 466 -11.20 -12.22 9.65
CA PRO A 466 -12.16 -13.17 9.14
C PRO A 466 -11.65 -14.61 9.26
N GLN A 467 -12.55 -15.52 9.65
CA GLN A 467 -12.33 -16.96 9.62
C GLN A 467 -12.74 -17.53 8.27
N PHE A 468 -12.84 -18.86 8.14
CA PHE A 468 -13.09 -19.53 6.86
C PHE A 468 -14.45 -19.23 6.22
N ASP A 469 -15.45 -18.89 7.03
CA ASP A 469 -16.85 -18.69 6.64
C ASP A 469 -17.22 -17.20 6.46
N SER A 470 -16.23 -16.30 6.54
CA SER A 470 -16.45 -14.88 6.46
C SER A 470 -15.67 -14.23 5.31
N SER A 471 -16.01 -12.99 4.99
CA SER A 471 -15.27 -12.18 4.04
C SER A 471 -13.79 -12.13 4.41
N PHE A 472 -12.92 -12.14 3.43
CA PHE A 472 -11.46 -12.21 3.60
C PHE A 472 -10.78 -10.86 3.89
N VAL A 473 -11.54 -9.79 4.04
CA VAL A 473 -10.98 -8.46 4.34
C VAL A 473 -11.04 -8.21 5.84
N MET A 474 -9.87 -8.01 6.44
CA MET A 474 -9.76 -7.58 7.82
C MET A 474 -10.38 -6.20 8.01
N GLN A 475 -11.20 -6.05 9.04
CA GLN A 475 -11.70 -4.74 9.46
C GLN A 475 -10.83 -4.21 10.61
N ARG A 476 -10.46 -2.93 10.53
CA ARG A 476 -9.72 -2.23 11.58
C ARG A 476 -10.41 -0.91 11.89
N VAL A 477 -10.75 -0.69 13.15
CA VAL A 477 -11.50 0.49 13.59
C VAL A 477 -11.01 0.95 14.96
N MET A 478 -10.85 2.25 15.15
CA MET A 478 -10.58 2.85 16.44
C MET A 478 -11.88 2.82 17.29
N ILE A 479 -11.79 2.32 18.51
CA ILE A 479 -12.89 2.19 19.46
C ILE A 479 -12.53 2.84 20.80
N SER A 480 -13.55 3.23 21.58
CA SER A 480 -13.39 3.84 22.89
C SER A 480 -14.25 3.15 23.95
N ALA A 481 -14.25 3.69 25.16
CA ALA A 481 -15.16 3.25 26.22
C ALA A 481 -16.65 3.52 25.90
N GLN A 482 -16.94 4.44 24.97
CA GLN A 482 -18.28 4.68 24.47
C GLN A 482 -18.65 3.59 23.45
N ILE A 483 -19.96 3.31 23.34
CA ILE A 483 -20.46 2.35 22.36
C ILE A 483 -20.27 2.91 20.96
N SER A 484 -19.54 2.16 20.13
CA SER A 484 -19.37 2.43 18.71
C SER A 484 -20.21 1.44 17.91
N TYR A 485 -20.92 1.92 16.90
CA TYR A 485 -21.69 1.09 15.98
C TYR A 485 -20.96 1.00 14.64
N LEU A 486 -20.58 -0.22 14.26
CA LEU A 486 -19.89 -0.52 13.01
C LEU A 486 -20.87 -1.24 12.07
N PRO A 487 -21.50 -0.54 11.15
CA PRO A 487 -22.40 -1.14 10.15
C PRO A 487 -21.61 -1.76 9.01
N ASN A 488 -22.31 -2.49 8.16
CA ASN A 488 -21.79 -3.05 6.90
C ASN A 488 -20.68 -4.09 7.05
N ILE A 489 -20.68 -4.83 8.17
CA ILE A 489 -19.76 -5.95 8.35
C ILE A 489 -20.35 -7.17 7.64
N PRO A 490 -19.60 -7.85 6.76
CA PRO A 490 -20.05 -9.11 6.17
C PRO A 490 -20.39 -10.16 7.25
N PRO A 491 -21.47 -10.93 7.12
CA PRO A 491 -21.76 -12.03 8.02
C PRO A 491 -20.66 -13.09 8.00
N GLY A 492 -20.51 -13.80 9.12
CA GLY A 492 -19.50 -14.85 9.28
C GLY A 492 -18.81 -14.80 10.64
N THR A 493 -17.79 -15.62 10.80
CA THR A 493 -17.04 -15.75 12.06
C THR A 493 -15.74 -14.95 12.00
N TYR A 494 -15.49 -14.20 13.05
CA TYR A 494 -14.32 -13.32 13.18
C TYR A 494 -13.57 -13.59 14.48
N HIS A 495 -12.25 -13.53 14.41
CA HIS A 495 -11.42 -13.37 15.60
C HIS A 495 -11.26 -11.87 15.88
N ALA A 496 -11.86 -11.40 16.97
CA ALA A 496 -11.85 -10.01 17.39
C ALA A 496 -10.86 -9.78 18.53
N PHE A 497 -9.94 -8.85 18.39
CA PHE A 497 -9.05 -8.38 19.46
C PHE A 497 -8.79 -6.87 19.29
N ALA A 498 -8.41 -6.19 20.39
CA ALA A 498 -8.10 -4.76 20.37
C ALA A 498 -6.68 -4.51 20.86
N LEU A 499 -5.94 -3.65 20.16
CA LEU A 499 -4.59 -3.23 20.50
C LEU A 499 -4.58 -1.78 20.99
N ASP A 500 -3.56 -1.44 21.81
CA ASP A 500 -3.35 -0.08 22.34
C ASP A 500 -2.87 0.93 21.29
N ARG A 501 -2.40 0.45 20.15
CA ARG A 501 -1.97 1.26 19.01
C ARG A 501 -2.35 0.62 17.69
N GLU A 502 -2.42 1.44 16.66
CA GLU A 502 -2.66 0.97 15.30
C GLU A 502 -1.45 0.21 14.76
N MET A 503 -1.69 -0.97 14.19
CA MET A 503 -0.68 -1.79 13.55
C MET A 503 -1.20 -2.35 12.23
N ASP A 504 -0.33 -2.45 11.25
CA ASP A 504 -0.59 -3.24 10.06
C ASP A 504 -0.27 -4.71 10.37
N LEU A 505 -1.20 -5.61 10.04
CA LEU A 505 -1.08 -7.03 10.32
C LEU A 505 -0.93 -7.82 9.03
N GLU A 506 0.02 -8.74 9.01
CA GLU A 506 0.18 -9.72 7.92
C GLU A 506 -0.86 -10.85 8.06
N TYR A 507 -2.16 -10.48 8.00
CA TYR A 507 -3.26 -11.38 8.34
C TYR A 507 -3.46 -12.54 7.36
N ARG A 508 -2.81 -12.53 6.21
CA ARG A 508 -2.76 -13.66 5.27
C ARG A 508 -1.64 -14.64 5.57
N ASN A 509 -0.77 -14.35 6.53
CA ASN A 509 0.30 -15.23 6.98
C ASN A 509 -0.07 -15.85 8.34
N PRO A 510 -0.43 -17.14 8.40
CA PRO A 510 -0.82 -17.79 9.66
C PRO A 510 0.24 -17.69 10.76
N LYS A 511 1.53 -17.74 10.41
CA LYS A 511 2.62 -17.62 11.39
C LYS A 511 2.68 -16.25 12.04
N ALA A 512 2.44 -15.18 11.26
CA ALA A 512 2.42 -13.82 11.79
C ALA A 512 1.22 -13.59 12.74
N LEU A 513 0.16 -14.37 12.59
CA LEU A 513 -1.02 -14.29 13.45
C LEU A 513 -0.90 -15.11 14.75
N GLU A 514 0.07 -15.99 14.88
CA GLU A 514 0.25 -16.82 16.09
C GLU A 514 0.34 -15.98 17.37
N ALA A 515 1.00 -14.81 17.30
CA ALA A 515 1.11 -13.86 18.41
C ALA A 515 -0.24 -13.31 18.91
N TYR A 516 -1.27 -13.35 18.07
CA TYR A 516 -2.60 -12.82 18.36
C TYR A 516 -3.65 -13.90 18.61
N THR A 517 -3.35 -15.19 18.35
CA THR A 517 -4.31 -16.30 18.44
C THR A 517 -4.91 -16.48 19.84
N GLY A 518 -4.13 -16.20 20.88
CA GLY A 518 -4.58 -16.26 22.28
C GLY A 518 -5.18 -14.96 22.83
N LYS A 519 -5.26 -13.90 22.00
CA LYS A 519 -5.76 -12.57 22.39
C LYS A 519 -7.17 -12.38 21.82
N GLY A 520 -8.06 -11.74 22.59
CA GLY A 520 -9.42 -11.45 22.12
C GLY A 520 -10.39 -12.63 22.18
N GLN A 521 -11.35 -12.66 21.28
CA GLN A 521 -12.44 -13.64 21.29
C GLN A 521 -12.99 -13.90 19.87
N ILE A 522 -13.58 -15.07 19.70
CA ILE A 522 -14.31 -15.43 18.47
C ILE A 522 -15.72 -14.88 18.57
N ILE A 523 -16.19 -14.18 17.54
CA ILE A 523 -17.54 -13.67 17.42
C ILE A 523 -18.16 -14.12 16.10
N THR A 524 -19.48 -14.30 16.10
CA THR A 524 -20.25 -14.60 14.89
C THR A 524 -21.17 -13.44 14.56
N MET A 525 -21.17 -13.03 13.31
CA MET A 525 -22.00 -11.96 12.77
C MET A 525 -23.10 -12.59 11.91
N GLU A 526 -24.34 -12.54 12.40
CA GLU A 526 -25.49 -13.09 11.67
C GLU A 526 -25.98 -12.13 10.58
N PRO A 527 -26.47 -12.64 9.42
CA PRO A 527 -27.04 -11.80 8.37
C PRO A 527 -28.14 -10.86 8.90
N ASN A 528 -28.06 -9.56 8.57
CA ASN A 528 -28.94 -8.49 9.07
C ASN A 528 -29.01 -8.39 10.59
N GLY A 529 -28.11 -9.05 11.32
CA GLY A 529 -28.07 -9.10 12.78
C GLY A 529 -27.27 -7.95 13.41
N THR A 530 -27.40 -7.85 14.74
CA THR A 530 -26.53 -6.97 15.55
C THR A 530 -25.84 -7.81 16.61
N THR A 531 -24.51 -7.78 16.60
CA THR A 531 -23.67 -8.46 17.60
C THR A 531 -23.11 -7.44 18.58
N ASN A 532 -23.14 -7.75 19.89
CA ASN A 532 -22.58 -6.90 20.94
C ASN A 532 -21.24 -7.45 21.40
N LEU A 533 -20.21 -6.60 21.40
CA LEU A 533 -18.86 -6.94 21.77
C LEU A 533 -18.35 -6.02 22.90
N GLN A 534 -17.83 -6.64 23.96
CA GLN A 534 -17.02 -5.95 24.97
C GLN A 534 -15.63 -6.56 24.96
N ILE A 535 -14.61 -5.73 24.79
CA ILE A 535 -13.26 -6.22 24.56
C ILE A 535 -12.22 -5.46 25.39
N ASP A 536 -11.20 -6.18 25.84
CA ASP A 536 -10.05 -5.60 26.53
C ASP A 536 -9.01 -5.15 25.51
N VAL A 537 -8.33 -4.02 25.80
CA VAL A 537 -7.17 -3.60 25.03
C VAL A 537 -5.96 -4.36 25.52
N VAL A 538 -5.23 -4.99 24.61
CA VAL A 538 -3.96 -5.64 24.91
C VAL A 538 -2.80 -4.84 24.31
N PRO A 539 -1.63 -4.81 24.97
CA PRO A 539 -0.47 -4.15 24.39
C PRO A 539 -0.13 -4.74 23.01
N ALA A 540 0.11 -3.88 22.05
CA ALA A 540 0.68 -4.30 20.79
C ALA A 540 2.13 -4.73 21.05
N GLU A 541 2.49 -5.96 20.69
CA GLU A 541 3.87 -6.40 20.78
C GLU A 541 4.72 -5.52 19.87
N ALA A 542 5.87 -5.08 20.36
CA ALA A 542 6.84 -4.45 19.48
C ALA A 542 7.19 -5.46 18.38
N GLU A 543 7.12 -5.06 17.11
CA GLU A 543 7.60 -5.89 16.01
C GLU A 543 8.98 -6.45 16.39
N GLN A 544 9.05 -7.79 16.61
CA GLN A 544 10.28 -8.48 16.95
C GLN A 544 11.22 -8.55 15.76
#